data_74a42b1deb563be4e7c4959b01bcf5c5
#
_entry.id   74a42b1deb563be4e7c4959b01bcf5c5
#
_cell.length_a   1.000
_cell.length_b   1.000
_cell.length_c   1.000
_cell.angle_alpha   90.00
_cell.angle_beta   90.00
_cell.angle_gamma   90.00
#
_symmetry.space_group_name_H-M   'P 1'
#
loop_
_entity.id
_entity.type
_entity.pdbx_description
1 polymer ?
#
loop_
_entity_poly.entity_id
_entity_poly.type
_entity_poly.pdbx_seq_one_letter_code
_entity_poly.pdbx_strand_id
1 'polypeptide(L)'
;MIGFAVIQIIFAVLSVLVMANRMEMKFPIVPKIILVYAALINVYNTISWAVGAFDLLPIIYAMGISVSVFVLYYTMVSGIVTVVVREDERKKQIKEDSVWIESVSSLIAKTFVQNNEKDFFIATSAGICDILRGFCYENGATLVCGTAIFSDNSYKEIYREGELPACDYAQIEAHLSKRENRFFVGSRYIEMLFESSAHPNTVIYIGGIDTGLNGNIANIMHTVYDNVSVAYDNLNLKTDMFSMQENLFIHLAEVVENKFDGTGKHLVTVSRMVEELCQTLGVEKSRAHFIATASITHDIGKIAIPESILLKEGNLTDEEFAEMSMHVIYGKNILSVSQGEFFDIAGKIALEHHENYDGTGYLGKKGEEISIYAQIVHVADVFDALLSKRSYKDSWSVADAVKYICDGAGQLFSPDIVSAFELCKDSLVKIKQEIESGGNEE
;
A
#
# COMPACT_ATOMS: atom_id res chain seq x y z
N MET A 1 -47.31 -10.25 70.47
CA MET A 1 -46.56 -9.03 70.82
C MET A 1 -45.04 -9.14 70.57
N ILE A 2 -44.38 -10.16 71.10
CA ILE A 2 -42.90 -10.34 70.91
C ILE A 2 -42.51 -10.46 69.42
N GLY A 3 -43.28 -11.17 68.58
CA GLY A 3 -42.99 -11.32 67.17
C GLY A 3 -43.02 -10.03 66.37
N PHE A 4 -43.82 -9.03 66.74
CA PHE A 4 -43.92 -7.75 66.10
C PHE A 4 -42.69 -6.86 66.36
N ALA A 5 -42.26 -6.83 67.63
CA ALA A 5 -41.02 -6.13 68.01
C ALA A 5 -39.80 -6.70 67.31
N VAL A 6 -39.76 -8.03 67.20
CA VAL A 6 -38.63 -8.72 66.44
C VAL A 6 -38.63 -8.34 64.96
N ILE A 7 -39.80 -8.27 64.30
CA ILE A 7 -39.89 -7.86 62.90
C ILE A 7 -39.38 -6.41 62.70
N GLN A 8 -39.75 -5.51 63.58
CA GLN A 8 -39.37 -4.09 63.56
C GLN A 8 -37.84 -3.93 63.73
N ILE A 9 -37.24 -4.68 64.69
CA ILE A 9 -35.82 -4.70 64.94
C ILE A 9 -35.08 -5.28 63.73
N ILE A 10 -35.60 -6.35 63.12
CA ILE A 10 -34.99 -6.94 61.90
C ILE A 10 -35.02 -5.92 60.75
N PHE A 11 -36.15 -5.18 60.58
CA PHE A 11 -36.26 -4.17 59.55
C PHE A 11 -35.29 -2.99 59.77
N ALA A 12 -35.16 -2.54 61.03
CA ALA A 12 -34.21 -1.48 61.38
C ALA A 12 -32.76 -1.92 61.13
N VAL A 13 -32.39 -3.15 61.52
CA VAL A 13 -31.08 -3.74 61.34
C VAL A 13 -30.76 -3.94 59.84
N LEU A 14 -31.72 -4.46 59.08
CA LEU A 14 -31.59 -4.60 57.64
C LEU A 14 -31.36 -3.23 56.93
N SER A 15 -32.14 -2.22 57.36
CA SER A 15 -31.97 -0.85 56.81
C SER A 15 -30.58 -0.28 57.11
N VAL A 16 -30.04 -0.52 58.32
CA VAL A 16 -28.70 -0.08 58.71
C VAL A 16 -27.62 -0.88 57.98
N LEU A 17 -27.79 -2.21 57.83
CA LEU A 17 -26.85 -3.05 57.08
C LEU A 17 -26.81 -2.69 55.59
N VAL A 18 -27.96 -2.41 54.99
CA VAL A 18 -28.03 -1.93 53.58
C VAL A 18 -27.35 -0.56 53.44
N MET A 19 -27.49 0.33 54.45
CA MET A 19 -26.77 1.59 54.49
C MET A 19 -25.27 1.40 54.65
N ALA A 20 -24.83 0.57 55.56
CA ALA A 20 -23.41 0.33 55.84
C ALA A 20 -22.68 -0.29 54.62
N ASN A 21 -23.30 -1.27 53.97
CA ASN A 21 -22.71 -1.98 52.81
C ASN A 21 -22.67 -1.15 51.52
N ARG A 22 -23.35 0.03 51.49
CA ARG A 22 -23.40 0.89 50.31
C ARG A 22 -22.93 2.33 50.55
N MET A 23 -22.34 2.62 51.70
CA MET A 23 -21.80 3.95 52.02
C MET A 23 -20.54 4.31 51.23
N GLU A 24 -19.82 3.30 50.65
CA GLU A 24 -18.69 3.53 49.77
C GLU A 24 -19.08 4.03 48.36
N MET A 25 -20.33 3.90 47.97
CA MET A 25 -20.80 4.44 46.70
C MET A 25 -21.22 5.91 46.83
N LYS A 26 -20.82 6.77 45.88
CA LYS A 26 -21.18 8.21 45.79
C LYS A 26 -22.67 8.39 45.48
N PHE A 27 -23.57 8.09 46.46
CA PHE A 27 -25.00 8.29 46.31
C PHE A 27 -25.45 9.73 46.63
N PRO A 28 -26.49 10.25 45.96
CA PRO A 28 -27.09 11.52 46.31
C PRO A 28 -27.62 11.50 47.74
N ILE A 29 -27.48 12.63 48.44
CA ILE A 29 -27.80 12.80 49.88
C ILE A 29 -29.25 12.47 50.22
N VAL A 30 -30.20 12.76 49.33
CA VAL A 30 -31.66 12.64 49.53
C VAL A 30 -32.12 11.21 49.87
N PRO A 31 -31.73 10.15 49.14
CA PRO A 31 -32.07 8.77 49.50
C PRO A 31 -31.55 8.33 50.88
N LYS A 32 -30.39 8.81 51.28
CA LYS A 32 -29.81 8.53 52.61
C LYS A 32 -30.67 9.15 53.72
N ILE A 33 -31.14 10.38 53.55
CA ILE A 33 -32.03 11.08 54.48
C ILE A 33 -33.37 10.34 54.63
N ILE A 34 -33.98 9.89 53.54
CA ILE A 34 -35.24 9.15 53.55
C ILE A 34 -35.08 7.84 54.32
N LEU A 35 -33.98 7.13 54.15
CA LEU A 35 -33.73 5.84 54.86
C LEU A 35 -33.51 6.06 56.36
N VAL A 36 -32.76 7.10 56.75
CA VAL A 36 -32.58 7.48 58.15
C VAL A 36 -33.91 7.86 58.77
N TYR A 37 -34.76 8.63 58.08
CA TYR A 37 -36.09 9.01 58.55
C TYR A 37 -37.02 7.81 58.73
N ALA A 38 -37.04 6.87 57.79
CA ALA A 38 -37.78 5.63 57.91
C ALA A 38 -37.31 4.76 59.09
N ALA A 39 -36.01 4.70 59.35
CA ALA A 39 -35.45 3.97 60.51
C ALA A 39 -35.86 4.64 61.85
N LEU A 40 -35.80 5.97 61.93
CA LEU A 40 -36.24 6.74 63.12
C LEU A 40 -37.71 6.56 63.42
N ILE A 41 -38.60 6.55 62.41
CA ILE A 41 -40.02 6.29 62.59
C ILE A 41 -40.26 4.88 63.15
N ASN A 42 -39.52 3.88 62.65
CA ASN A 42 -39.65 2.52 63.15
C ASN A 42 -39.16 2.39 64.63
N VAL A 43 -38.08 3.06 64.99
CA VAL A 43 -37.59 3.14 66.38
C VAL A 43 -38.58 3.82 67.27
N TYR A 44 -39.18 4.97 66.86
CA TYR A 44 -40.19 5.70 67.60
C TYR A 44 -41.43 4.84 67.83
N ASN A 45 -41.95 4.17 66.80
CA ASN A 45 -43.06 3.27 66.88
C ASN A 45 -42.84 2.09 67.88
N THR A 46 -41.60 1.54 67.86
CA THR A 46 -41.22 0.46 68.78
C THR A 46 -41.23 0.94 70.24
N ILE A 47 -40.67 2.15 70.48
CA ILE A 47 -40.68 2.77 71.82
C ILE A 47 -42.04 3.09 72.27
N SER A 48 -42.89 3.74 71.46
CA SER A 48 -44.30 4.05 71.82
C SER A 48 -45.09 2.83 72.16
N TRP A 49 -44.89 1.73 71.49
CA TRP A 49 -45.49 0.44 71.79
C TRP A 49 -44.98 -0.12 73.13
N ALA A 50 -43.67 -0.02 73.45
CA ALA A 50 -43.13 -0.52 74.72
C ALA A 50 -43.58 0.26 75.93
N VAL A 51 -43.97 1.54 75.79
CA VAL A 51 -44.44 2.42 76.87
C VAL A 51 -45.95 2.32 77.09
N GLY A 52 -46.65 1.48 76.25
CA GLY A 52 -48.13 1.21 76.52
C GLY A 52 -49.03 2.29 75.96
N ALA A 53 -48.58 3.26 75.20
CA ALA A 53 -49.43 4.23 74.47
C ALA A 53 -49.96 3.54 73.18
N PHE A 54 -51.05 2.76 73.33
CA PHE A 54 -51.47 1.82 72.32
C PHE A 54 -52.63 2.34 71.47
N ASP A 55 -52.35 2.68 70.21
CA ASP A 55 -53.38 2.67 69.15
C ASP A 55 -52.84 1.85 67.98
N LEU A 56 -53.52 0.75 67.64
CA LEU A 56 -53.05 -0.25 66.66
C LEU A 56 -53.04 0.31 65.23
N LEU A 57 -53.92 1.22 64.93
CA LEU A 57 -54.13 1.77 63.61
C LEU A 57 -52.96 2.62 63.11
N PRO A 58 -52.45 3.59 63.90
CA PRO A 58 -51.28 4.38 63.52
C PRO A 58 -50.05 3.54 63.29
N ILE A 59 -49.86 2.45 64.00
CA ILE A 59 -48.66 1.54 63.85
C ILE A 59 -48.77 0.78 62.53
N ILE A 60 -49.96 0.29 62.13
CA ILE A 60 -50.15 -0.36 60.83
C ILE A 60 -49.86 0.60 59.67
N TYR A 61 -50.39 1.84 59.78
CA TYR A 61 -50.10 2.87 58.77
C TYR A 61 -48.59 3.21 58.68
N ALA A 62 -47.91 3.36 59.80
CA ALA A 62 -46.47 3.66 59.84
C ALA A 62 -45.63 2.52 59.26
N MET A 63 -46.05 1.25 59.52
CA MET A 63 -45.39 0.08 58.87
C MET A 63 -45.60 0.07 57.35
N GLY A 64 -46.87 0.32 56.92
CA GLY A 64 -47.18 0.39 55.47
C GLY A 64 -46.35 1.46 54.77
N ILE A 65 -46.26 2.66 55.36
CA ILE A 65 -45.41 3.74 54.84
C ILE A 65 -43.91 3.35 54.76
N SER A 66 -43.39 2.75 55.87
CA SER A 66 -42.02 2.32 55.95
C SER A 66 -41.64 1.26 54.88
N VAL A 67 -42.49 0.27 54.65
CA VAL A 67 -42.36 -0.74 53.62
C VAL A 67 -42.39 -0.10 52.22
N SER A 68 -43.35 0.81 51.99
CA SER A 68 -43.46 1.51 50.72
C SER A 68 -42.23 2.36 50.40
N VAL A 69 -41.73 3.11 51.39
CA VAL A 69 -40.50 3.91 51.25
C VAL A 69 -39.29 3.03 50.99
N PHE A 70 -39.22 1.87 51.67
CA PHE A 70 -38.12 0.91 51.44
C PHE A 70 -38.14 0.32 50.01
N VAL A 71 -39.33 -0.10 49.55
CA VAL A 71 -39.49 -0.62 48.18
C VAL A 71 -39.18 0.47 47.14
N LEU A 72 -39.66 1.69 47.34
CA LEU A 72 -39.38 2.79 46.44
C LEU A 72 -37.89 3.15 46.40
N TYR A 73 -37.24 3.17 47.56
CA TYR A 73 -35.80 3.36 47.66
C TYR A 73 -35.03 2.25 46.95
N TYR A 74 -35.39 0.97 47.17
CA TYR A 74 -34.72 -0.17 46.57
C TYR A 74 -34.82 -0.15 45.03
N THR A 75 -36.04 0.12 44.51
CA THR A 75 -36.25 0.19 43.06
C THR A 75 -35.53 1.36 42.44
N MET A 76 -35.50 2.53 43.09
CA MET A 76 -34.77 3.71 42.64
C MET A 76 -33.28 3.46 42.63
N VAL A 77 -32.71 2.90 43.70
CA VAL A 77 -31.30 2.58 43.80
C VAL A 77 -30.89 1.51 42.80
N SER A 78 -31.68 0.46 42.66
CA SER A 78 -31.43 -0.59 41.67
C SER A 78 -31.45 -0.02 40.24
N GLY A 79 -32.41 0.87 39.94
CA GLY A 79 -32.46 1.56 38.65
C GLY A 79 -31.20 2.42 38.38
N ILE A 80 -30.82 3.24 39.38
CA ILE A 80 -29.58 4.07 39.25
C ILE A 80 -28.36 3.21 39.08
N VAL A 81 -28.17 2.15 39.85
CA VAL A 81 -27.06 1.22 39.73
C VAL A 81 -27.00 0.59 38.34
N THR A 82 -28.15 0.16 37.83
CA THR A 82 -28.23 -0.42 36.48
C THR A 82 -27.85 0.58 35.41
N VAL A 83 -28.31 1.84 35.54
CA VAL A 83 -27.92 2.92 34.57
C VAL A 83 -26.43 3.23 34.64
N VAL A 84 -25.90 3.36 35.87
CA VAL A 84 -24.46 3.68 36.04
C VAL A 84 -23.58 2.55 35.49
N VAL A 85 -23.91 1.30 35.76
CA VAL A 85 -23.18 0.15 35.25
C VAL A 85 -23.24 0.10 33.73
N ARG A 86 -24.44 0.29 33.15
CA ARG A 86 -24.58 0.34 31.68
C ARG A 86 -23.82 1.50 31.06
N GLU A 87 -23.80 2.66 31.71
CA GLU A 87 -23.06 3.81 31.21
C GLU A 87 -21.53 3.58 31.26
N ASP A 88 -21.05 2.92 32.30
CA ASP A 88 -19.62 2.58 32.43
C ASP A 88 -19.21 1.51 31.41
N GLU A 89 -20.04 0.47 31.22
CA GLU A 89 -19.85 -0.52 30.15
C GLU A 89 -19.86 0.14 28.77
N ARG A 90 -20.80 1.08 28.53
CA ARG A 90 -20.88 1.83 27.29
C ARG A 90 -19.65 2.70 27.05
N LYS A 91 -19.14 3.36 28.08
CA LYS A 91 -17.90 4.16 27.99
C LYS A 91 -16.69 3.28 27.70
N LYS A 92 -16.62 2.10 28.31
CA LYS A 92 -15.56 1.11 28.04
C LYS A 92 -15.65 0.64 26.59
N GLN A 93 -16.85 0.30 26.10
CA GLN A 93 -17.08 -0.11 24.72
C GLN A 93 -16.68 1.00 23.71
N ILE A 94 -17.10 2.26 23.95
CA ILE A 94 -16.74 3.40 23.10
C ILE A 94 -15.21 3.58 23.04
N LYS A 95 -14.53 3.41 24.18
CA LYS A 95 -13.08 3.52 24.23
C LYS A 95 -12.40 2.39 23.46
N GLU A 96 -12.86 1.17 23.58
CA GLU A 96 -12.39 0.02 22.81
C GLU A 96 -12.63 0.23 21.32
N ASP A 97 -13.83 0.65 20.92
CA ASP A 97 -14.17 0.95 19.53
C ASP A 97 -13.31 2.07 18.95
N SER A 98 -12.99 3.11 19.74
CA SER A 98 -12.11 4.21 19.34
C SER A 98 -10.67 3.75 19.06
N VAL A 99 -10.11 2.88 19.88
CA VAL A 99 -8.78 2.30 19.68
C VAL A 99 -8.75 1.45 18.41
N TRP A 100 -9.82 0.72 18.13
CA TRP A 100 -9.96 -0.04 16.90
C TRP A 100 -9.95 0.83 15.65
N ILE A 101 -10.80 1.84 15.63
CA ILE A 101 -10.89 2.77 14.51
C ILE A 101 -9.53 3.42 14.23
N GLU A 102 -8.81 3.81 15.28
CA GLU A 102 -7.49 4.40 15.15
C GLU A 102 -6.48 3.39 14.57
N SER A 103 -6.48 2.15 15.07
CA SER A 103 -5.57 1.10 14.60
C SER A 103 -5.83 0.71 13.15
N VAL A 104 -7.11 0.53 12.75
CA VAL A 104 -7.49 0.23 11.37
C VAL A 104 -7.17 1.41 10.44
N SER A 105 -7.47 2.64 10.87
CA SER A 105 -7.13 3.84 10.09
C SER A 105 -5.62 3.99 9.88
N SER A 106 -4.82 3.70 10.91
CA SER A 106 -3.36 3.71 10.83
C SER A 106 -2.84 2.63 9.86
N LEU A 107 -3.41 1.42 9.90
CA LEU A 107 -3.08 0.36 8.95
C LEU A 107 -3.36 0.81 7.51
N ILE A 108 -4.57 1.30 7.25
CA ILE A 108 -4.99 1.76 5.93
C ILE A 108 -4.06 2.88 5.44
N ALA A 109 -3.78 3.88 6.30
CA ALA A 109 -2.88 4.97 5.92
C ALA A 109 -1.47 4.45 5.56
N LYS A 110 -0.92 3.47 6.28
CA LYS A 110 0.37 2.87 5.99
C LYS A 110 0.37 2.08 4.68
N THR A 111 -0.71 1.39 4.35
CA THR A 111 -0.84 0.61 3.11
C THR A 111 -0.98 1.52 1.89
N PHE A 112 -1.75 2.62 1.98
CA PHE A 112 -1.92 3.57 0.87
C PHE A 112 -0.64 4.31 0.44
N VAL A 113 0.37 4.38 1.30
CA VAL A 113 1.66 5.04 0.99
C VAL A 113 2.59 4.12 0.19
N GLN A 114 2.33 2.81 0.17
CA GLN A 114 3.17 1.86 -0.54
C GLN A 114 3.02 1.99 -2.06
N ASN A 115 4.13 1.89 -2.77
CA ASN A 115 4.18 2.06 -4.22
C ASN A 115 4.39 0.74 -4.98
N ASN A 116 4.63 -0.36 -4.26
CA ASN A 116 4.76 -1.69 -4.86
C ASN A 116 4.01 -2.73 -4.05
N GLU A 117 3.61 -3.81 -4.71
CA GLU A 117 2.79 -4.87 -4.17
C GLU A 117 3.43 -5.58 -2.97
N LYS A 118 4.72 -5.87 -3.04
CA LYS A 118 5.43 -6.57 -1.97
C LYS A 118 5.42 -5.76 -0.67
N ASP A 119 5.80 -4.48 -0.72
CA ASP A 119 5.82 -3.61 0.46
C ASP A 119 4.41 -3.36 0.99
N PHE A 120 3.41 -3.25 0.09
CA PHE A 120 2.01 -3.15 0.45
C PHE A 120 1.57 -4.33 1.31
N PHE A 121 1.81 -5.56 0.89
CA PHE A 121 1.39 -6.74 1.65
C PHE A 121 2.23 -7.00 2.90
N ILE A 122 3.51 -6.65 2.92
CA ILE A 122 4.33 -6.68 4.14
C ILE A 122 3.76 -5.71 5.19
N ALA A 123 3.46 -4.46 4.79
CA ALA A 123 2.87 -3.46 5.69
C ALA A 123 1.47 -3.87 6.17
N THR A 124 0.66 -4.44 5.27
CA THR A 124 -0.67 -4.98 5.59
C THR A 124 -0.59 -6.07 6.63
N SER A 125 0.25 -7.09 6.40
CA SER A 125 0.38 -8.25 7.29
C SER A 125 0.89 -7.86 8.67
N ALA A 126 1.93 -7.03 8.73
CA ALA A 126 2.45 -6.51 9.99
C ALA A 126 1.40 -5.70 10.76
N GLY A 127 0.66 -4.84 10.07
CA GLY A 127 -0.38 -4.03 10.69
C GLY A 127 -1.59 -4.85 11.18
N ILE A 128 -2.01 -5.88 10.46
CA ILE A 128 -3.05 -6.81 10.92
C ILE A 128 -2.57 -7.57 12.17
N CYS A 129 -1.32 -8.02 12.17
CA CYS A 129 -0.73 -8.68 13.36
C CYS A 129 -0.70 -7.74 14.57
N ASP A 130 -0.33 -6.47 14.40
CA ASP A 130 -0.34 -5.48 15.47
C ASP A 130 -1.75 -5.25 16.03
N ILE A 131 -2.75 -5.15 15.15
CA ILE A 131 -4.15 -5.05 15.52
C ILE A 131 -4.56 -6.28 16.36
N LEU A 132 -4.32 -7.49 15.87
CA LEU A 132 -4.71 -8.72 16.55
C LEU A 132 -3.97 -8.93 17.86
N ARG A 133 -2.70 -8.53 17.99
CA ARG A 133 -1.96 -8.57 19.26
C ARG A 133 -2.63 -7.75 20.35
N GLY A 134 -3.18 -6.59 20.02
CA GLY A 134 -3.93 -5.77 20.97
C GLY A 134 -5.10 -6.51 21.63
N PHE A 135 -5.62 -7.59 20.99
CA PHE A 135 -6.74 -8.39 21.47
C PHE A 135 -6.37 -9.75 22.06
N CYS A 136 -5.31 -10.36 21.56
CA CYS A 136 -4.88 -11.71 21.96
C CYS A 136 -3.96 -11.69 23.18
N TYR A 137 -3.43 -10.53 23.57
CA TYR A 137 -2.35 -10.40 24.57
C TYR A 137 -2.74 -10.75 26.00
N GLU A 138 -4.01 -10.72 26.37
CA GLU A 138 -4.43 -11.04 27.74
C GLU A 138 -4.22 -12.52 28.12
N ASN A 139 -3.94 -13.42 27.16
CA ASN A 139 -3.86 -14.86 27.36
C ASN A 139 -2.57 -15.55 26.87
N GLY A 140 -1.52 -14.79 26.50
CA GLY A 140 -0.22 -15.37 26.11
C GLY A 140 -0.22 -16.10 24.75
N ALA A 141 -1.19 -15.82 23.89
CA ALA A 141 -1.30 -16.43 22.57
C ALA A 141 -0.13 -16.03 21.66
N THR A 142 0.49 -17.02 21.01
CA THR A 142 1.56 -16.80 20.02
C THR A 142 0.93 -16.62 18.65
N LEU A 143 0.73 -15.38 18.22
CA LEU A 143 0.26 -15.06 16.89
C LEU A 143 1.30 -15.50 15.84
N VAL A 144 0.85 -16.15 14.79
CA VAL A 144 1.67 -16.53 13.63
C VAL A 144 1.03 -16.01 12.35
N CYS A 145 1.86 -15.44 11.47
CA CYS A 145 1.37 -14.89 10.19
C CYS A 145 2.32 -15.29 9.06
N GLY A 146 1.74 -15.65 7.92
CA GLY A 146 2.47 -15.89 6.69
C GLY A 146 1.77 -15.22 5.51
N THR A 147 2.55 -14.59 4.66
CA THR A 147 2.06 -13.95 3.43
C THR A 147 2.90 -14.37 2.26
N ALA A 148 2.27 -14.83 1.19
CA ALA A 148 2.95 -15.29 -0.01
C ALA A 148 2.28 -14.74 -1.27
N ILE A 149 3.11 -14.38 -2.24
CA ILE A 149 2.71 -13.92 -3.58
C ILE A 149 2.96 -15.07 -4.57
N PHE A 150 2.04 -15.30 -5.49
CA PHE A 150 2.20 -16.26 -6.57
C PHE A 150 3.18 -15.71 -7.62
N SER A 151 4.30 -16.41 -7.85
CA SER A 151 5.35 -16.00 -8.77
C SER A 151 6.06 -17.24 -9.33
N ASP A 152 6.36 -17.26 -10.63
CA ASP A 152 7.06 -18.35 -11.30
C ASP A 152 6.41 -19.74 -11.04
N ASN A 153 5.10 -19.82 -11.21
CA ASN A 153 4.26 -21.01 -10.99
C ASN A 153 4.27 -21.56 -9.54
N SER A 154 4.64 -20.74 -8.55
CA SER A 154 4.63 -21.14 -7.14
C SER A 154 4.38 -19.94 -6.21
N TYR A 155 3.92 -20.23 -4.99
CA TYR A 155 3.84 -19.21 -3.95
C TYR A 155 5.22 -18.99 -3.33
N LYS A 156 5.68 -17.72 -3.33
CA LYS A 156 6.89 -17.26 -2.64
C LYS A 156 6.48 -16.48 -1.40
N GLU A 157 6.91 -16.93 -0.24
CA GLU A 157 6.67 -16.23 1.01
C GLU A 157 7.47 -14.92 1.07
N ILE A 158 6.76 -13.82 1.34
CA ILE A 158 7.34 -12.46 1.42
C ILE A 158 7.35 -11.91 2.84
N TYR A 159 6.51 -12.47 3.74
CA TYR A 159 6.43 -12.07 5.13
C TYR A 159 6.13 -13.28 6.00
N ARG A 160 6.82 -13.36 7.12
CA ARG A 160 6.61 -14.39 8.16
C ARG A 160 6.76 -13.79 9.54
N GLU A 161 5.87 -14.16 10.43
CA GLU A 161 5.94 -13.84 11.83
C GLU A 161 5.56 -15.07 12.67
N GLY A 162 6.38 -15.39 13.68
CA GLY A 162 6.20 -16.57 14.53
C GLY A 162 6.62 -17.88 13.87
N GLU A 163 6.50 -18.98 14.62
CA GLU A 163 6.76 -20.34 14.13
C GLU A 163 5.52 -20.90 13.43
N LEU A 164 5.37 -20.62 12.15
CA LEU A 164 4.33 -21.21 11.32
C LEU A 164 4.67 -22.67 11.00
N PRO A 165 3.74 -23.63 11.18
CA PRO A 165 3.82 -24.91 10.48
C PRO A 165 3.84 -24.63 8.97
N ALA A 166 4.42 -25.55 8.17
CA ALA A 166 4.46 -25.40 6.71
C ALA A 166 3.05 -25.07 6.17
N CYS A 167 2.89 -23.85 5.63
CA CYS A 167 1.63 -23.37 5.14
C CYS A 167 1.52 -23.71 3.65
N ASP A 168 0.48 -24.46 3.26
CA ASP A 168 0.20 -24.72 1.87
C ASP A 168 -0.67 -23.58 1.29
N TYR A 169 -0.02 -22.53 0.81
CA TYR A 169 -0.68 -21.34 0.26
C TYR A 169 -1.54 -21.67 -0.98
N ALA A 170 -1.15 -22.67 -1.77
CA ALA A 170 -1.94 -23.11 -2.93
C ALA A 170 -3.27 -23.77 -2.49
N GLN A 171 -3.25 -24.53 -1.39
CA GLN A 171 -4.46 -25.10 -0.81
C GLN A 171 -5.39 -24.04 -0.23
N ILE A 172 -4.82 -22.99 0.39
CA ILE A 172 -5.59 -21.85 0.91
C ILE A 172 -6.23 -21.10 -0.24
N GLU A 173 -5.50 -20.78 -1.30
CA GLU A 173 -6.06 -20.17 -2.51
C GLU A 173 -7.22 -21.00 -3.07
N ALA A 174 -7.01 -22.29 -3.28
CA ALA A 174 -8.04 -23.19 -3.80
C ALA A 174 -9.30 -23.28 -2.89
N HIS A 175 -9.13 -23.11 -1.58
CA HIS A 175 -10.21 -23.03 -0.61
C HIS A 175 -10.99 -21.72 -0.72
N LEU A 176 -10.29 -20.60 -0.84
CA LEU A 176 -10.87 -19.25 -0.85
C LEU A 176 -11.47 -18.87 -2.22
N SER A 177 -10.88 -19.30 -3.33
CA SER A 177 -11.37 -19.01 -4.70
C SER A 177 -12.78 -19.58 -4.96
N LYS A 178 -13.22 -20.56 -4.16
CA LYS A 178 -14.58 -21.11 -4.21
C LYS A 178 -15.60 -20.29 -3.42
N ARG A 179 -15.16 -19.28 -2.70
CA ARG A 179 -15.99 -18.43 -1.83
C ARG A 179 -16.22 -17.07 -2.48
N GLU A 180 -17.41 -16.53 -2.36
CA GLU A 180 -17.74 -15.21 -2.90
C GLU A 180 -16.86 -14.10 -2.33
N ASN A 181 -16.49 -14.17 -1.04
CA ASN A 181 -15.78 -13.08 -0.35
C ASN A 181 -14.27 -13.28 -0.27
N ARG A 182 -13.71 -14.42 -0.73
CA ARG A 182 -12.25 -14.70 -0.68
C ARG A 182 -11.57 -14.43 0.67
N PHE A 183 -12.36 -14.44 1.72
CA PHE A 183 -11.99 -14.18 3.11
C PHE A 183 -12.65 -15.21 4.01
N PHE A 184 -11.89 -15.77 4.94
CA PHE A 184 -12.39 -16.76 5.86
C PHE A 184 -11.85 -16.56 7.27
N VAL A 185 -12.77 -16.61 8.24
CA VAL A 185 -12.45 -16.61 9.66
C VAL A 185 -12.83 -17.97 10.23
N GLY A 186 -11.84 -18.77 10.57
CA GLY A 186 -12.00 -20.00 11.31
C GLY A 186 -12.13 -19.74 12.81
N SER A 187 -12.12 -20.81 13.61
CA SER A 187 -12.17 -20.67 15.08
C SER A 187 -10.86 -20.14 15.68
N ARG A 188 -9.71 -20.35 15.01
CA ARG A 188 -8.38 -20.00 15.49
C ARG A 188 -7.44 -19.46 14.41
N TYR A 189 -7.96 -19.18 13.22
CA TYR A 189 -7.18 -18.68 12.09
C TYR A 189 -8.01 -17.81 11.16
N ILE A 190 -7.34 -17.00 10.37
CA ILE A 190 -7.89 -16.14 9.35
C ILE A 190 -7.13 -16.40 8.05
N GLU A 191 -7.85 -16.51 6.95
CA GLU A 191 -7.31 -16.65 5.60
C GLU A 191 -7.86 -15.53 4.72
N MET A 192 -6.98 -14.90 3.92
CA MET A 192 -7.32 -13.83 2.99
C MET A 192 -6.68 -14.12 1.63
N LEU A 193 -7.45 -13.90 0.56
CA LEU A 193 -6.98 -14.00 -0.80
C LEU A 193 -7.23 -12.68 -1.52
N PHE A 194 -6.19 -12.11 -2.09
CA PHE A 194 -6.23 -10.93 -2.94
C PHE A 194 -5.93 -11.39 -4.37
N GLU A 195 -6.90 -11.23 -5.26
CA GLU A 195 -6.80 -11.63 -6.67
C GLU A 195 -6.92 -10.41 -7.57
N SER A 196 -6.13 -10.41 -8.63
CA SER A 196 -6.25 -9.45 -9.72
C SER A 196 -6.07 -10.19 -11.05
N SER A 197 -6.74 -9.74 -12.10
CA SER A 197 -6.59 -10.34 -13.43
C SER A 197 -5.24 -10.05 -14.09
N ALA A 198 -4.56 -8.98 -13.67
CA ALA A 198 -3.30 -8.51 -14.26
C ALA A 198 -2.10 -8.65 -13.31
N HIS A 199 -2.35 -8.94 -12.03
CA HIS A 199 -1.33 -9.01 -10.99
C HIS A 199 -1.33 -10.36 -10.30
N PRO A 200 -0.23 -10.77 -9.67
CA PRO A 200 -0.14 -12.04 -8.97
C PRO A 200 -1.13 -12.15 -7.82
N ASN A 201 -1.65 -13.35 -7.58
CA ASN A 201 -2.48 -13.62 -6.42
C ASN A 201 -1.64 -13.58 -5.14
N THR A 202 -2.19 -12.96 -4.08
CA THR A 202 -1.55 -12.91 -2.76
C THR A 202 -2.43 -13.56 -1.71
N VAL A 203 -1.83 -14.44 -0.92
CA VAL A 203 -2.48 -15.14 0.20
C VAL A 203 -1.88 -14.68 1.52
N ILE A 204 -2.74 -14.33 2.48
CA ILE A 204 -2.39 -14.06 3.86
C ILE A 204 -3.04 -15.12 4.74
N TYR A 205 -2.24 -15.76 5.60
CA TYR A 205 -2.67 -16.67 6.64
C TYR A 205 -2.26 -16.15 8.02
N ILE A 206 -3.19 -16.13 8.94
CA ILE A 206 -2.94 -15.73 10.34
C ILE A 206 -3.53 -16.79 11.27
N GLY A 207 -2.71 -17.34 12.14
CA GLY A 207 -3.07 -18.40 13.07
C GLY A 207 -2.56 -18.14 14.48
N GLY A 208 -2.69 -19.15 15.37
CA GLY A 208 -2.24 -19.06 16.76
C GLY A 208 -3.16 -18.23 17.66
N ILE A 209 -4.42 -18.06 17.27
CA ILE A 209 -5.41 -17.27 18.01
C ILE A 209 -6.08 -18.16 19.04
N ASP A 210 -5.46 -18.31 20.23
CA ASP A 210 -5.89 -19.27 21.27
C ASP A 210 -7.23 -18.91 21.94
N THR A 211 -7.58 -17.64 21.98
CA THR A 211 -8.81 -17.15 22.63
C THR A 211 -10.09 -17.38 21.84
N GLY A 212 -9.96 -17.90 20.62
CA GLY A 212 -11.07 -17.98 19.66
C GLY A 212 -11.46 -16.61 19.11
N LEU A 213 -11.79 -16.56 17.83
CA LEU A 213 -12.26 -15.36 17.17
C LEU A 213 -13.73 -15.16 17.51
N ASN A 214 -14.05 -14.17 18.37
CA ASN A 214 -15.43 -13.78 18.64
C ASN A 214 -16.02 -13.02 17.43
N GLY A 215 -17.36 -12.90 17.39
CA GLY A 215 -18.05 -12.25 16.27
C GLY A 215 -17.63 -10.80 16.02
N ASN A 216 -17.19 -10.06 17.04
CA ASN A 216 -16.69 -8.69 16.89
C ASN A 216 -15.36 -8.66 16.14
N ILE A 217 -14.41 -9.52 16.50
CA ILE A 217 -13.10 -9.62 15.81
C ILE A 217 -13.31 -10.04 14.36
N ALA A 218 -14.21 -11.01 14.11
CA ALA A 218 -14.53 -11.43 12.75
C ALA A 218 -15.07 -10.28 11.89
N ASN A 219 -16.01 -9.47 12.42
CA ASN A 219 -16.55 -8.32 11.72
C ASN A 219 -15.49 -7.24 11.43
N ILE A 220 -14.61 -7.01 12.39
CA ILE A 220 -13.51 -6.04 12.22
C ILE A 220 -12.53 -6.52 11.16
N MET A 221 -12.14 -7.79 11.19
CA MET A 221 -11.25 -8.37 10.19
C MET A 221 -11.88 -8.38 8.79
N HIS A 222 -13.20 -8.53 8.70
CA HIS A 222 -13.92 -8.35 7.44
C HIS A 222 -13.81 -6.90 6.95
N THR A 223 -14.03 -5.93 7.83
CA THR A 223 -13.84 -4.51 7.49
C THR A 223 -12.40 -4.18 7.09
N VAL A 224 -11.41 -4.77 7.77
CA VAL A 224 -9.99 -4.63 7.39
C VAL A 224 -9.76 -5.21 6.00
N TYR A 225 -10.24 -6.43 5.74
CA TYR A 225 -10.11 -7.07 4.43
C TYR A 225 -10.71 -6.22 3.32
N ASP A 226 -11.94 -5.74 3.48
CA ASP A 226 -12.64 -4.91 2.49
C ASP A 226 -11.85 -3.63 2.17
N ASN A 227 -11.36 -2.94 3.21
CA ASN A 227 -10.57 -1.71 3.01
C ASN A 227 -9.20 -1.97 2.39
N VAL A 228 -8.54 -3.05 2.78
CA VAL A 228 -7.25 -3.46 2.18
C VAL A 228 -7.45 -3.87 0.73
N SER A 229 -8.54 -4.58 0.41
CA SER A 229 -8.88 -4.95 -0.98
C SER A 229 -9.07 -3.71 -1.84
N VAL A 230 -9.82 -2.71 -1.36
CA VAL A 230 -9.97 -1.43 -2.09
C VAL A 230 -8.64 -0.70 -2.25
N ALA A 231 -7.78 -0.72 -1.23
CA ALA A 231 -6.45 -0.12 -1.32
C ALA A 231 -5.55 -0.85 -2.33
N TYR A 232 -5.63 -2.17 -2.38
CA TYR A 232 -4.92 -3.00 -3.36
C TYR A 232 -5.41 -2.76 -4.78
N ASP A 233 -6.73 -2.70 -5.01
CA ASP A 233 -7.30 -2.37 -6.30
C ASP A 233 -6.86 -0.99 -6.78
N ASN A 234 -6.79 0.00 -5.88
CA ASN A 234 -6.27 1.34 -6.21
C ASN A 234 -4.78 1.32 -6.57
N LEU A 235 -3.97 0.51 -5.88
CA LEU A 235 -2.56 0.33 -6.21
C LEU A 235 -2.40 -0.28 -7.61
N ASN A 236 -3.17 -1.31 -7.93
CA ASN A 236 -3.18 -1.98 -9.23
C ASN A 236 -3.61 -1.02 -10.35
N LEU A 237 -4.72 -0.30 -10.17
CA LEU A 237 -5.19 0.70 -11.13
C LEU A 237 -4.15 1.78 -11.40
N LYS A 238 -3.44 2.23 -10.36
CA LYS A 238 -2.35 3.20 -10.51
C LYS A 238 -1.20 2.62 -11.34
N THR A 239 -0.79 1.39 -11.04
CA THR A 239 0.28 0.69 -11.75
C THR A 239 -0.10 0.46 -13.22
N ASP A 240 -1.32 -0.02 -13.47
CA ASP A 240 -1.84 -0.25 -14.83
C ASP A 240 -1.92 1.05 -15.63
N MET A 241 -2.34 2.15 -15.00
CA MET A 241 -2.40 3.45 -15.65
C MET A 241 -1.00 3.95 -16.04
N PHE A 242 0.01 3.76 -15.19
CA PHE A 242 1.39 4.11 -15.55
C PHE A 242 1.91 3.25 -16.69
N SER A 243 1.73 1.94 -16.64
CA SER A 243 2.13 1.04 -17.72
C SER A 243 1.42 1.36 -19.04
N MET A 244 0.13 1.73 -18.99
CA MET A 244 -0.61 2.17 -20.16
C MET A 244 -0.07 3.47 -20.73
N GLN A 245 0.33 4.43 -19.90
CA GLN A 245 0.96 5.67 -20.35
C GLN A 245 2.31 5.40 -20.99
N GLU A 246 3.17 4.58 -20.39
CA GLU A 246 4.46 4.17 -20.94
C GLU A 246 4.28 3.55 -22.33
N ASN A 247 3.41 2.56 -22.44
CA ASN A 247 3.10 1.89 -23.70
C ASN A 247 2.59 2.87 -24.78
N LEU A 248 1.75 3.84 -24.41
CA LEU A 248 1.26 4.85 -25.33
C LEU A 248 2.40 5.67 -25.93
N PHE A 249 3.36 6.12 -25.11
CA PHE A 249 4.51 6.90 -25.59
C PHE A 249 5.47 6.07 -26.43
N ILE A 250 5.66 4.79 -26.11
CA ILE A 250 6.42 3.84 -26.91
C ILE A 250 5.80 3.71 -28.30
N HIS A 251 4.48 3.43 -28.38
CA HIS A 251 3.78 3.32 -29.64
C HIS A 251 3.79 4.63 -30.46
N LEU A 252 3.70 5.78 -29.78
CA LEU A 252 3.85 7.06 -30.45
C LEU A 252 5.25 7.24 -31.07
N ALA A 253 6.31 6.85 -30.34
CA ALA A 253 7.67 6.88 -30.86
C ALA A 253 7.84 5.94 -32.06
N GLU A 254 7.27 4.74 -32.01
CA GLU A 254 7.26 3.81 -33.14
C GLU A 254 6.54 4.39 -34.38
N VAL A 255 5.40 5.04 -34.18
CA VAL A 255 4.64 5.69 -35.29
C VAL A 255 5.46 6.83 -35.89
N VAL A 256 6.12 7.62 -35.05
CA VAL A 256 7.00 8.71 -35.52
C VAL A 256 8.15 8.15 -36.35
N GLU A 257 8.87 7.15 -35.82
CA GLU A 257 10.00 6.53 -36.50
C GLU A 257 9.59 5.87 -37.83
N ASN A 258 8.50 5.09 -37.83
CA ASN A 258 7.99 4.44 -39.04
C ASN A 258 7.62 5.41 -40.15
N LYS A 259 7.22 6.65 -39.80
CA LYS A 259 6.95 7.71 -40.76
C LYS A 259 8.23 8.14 -41.50
N PHE A 260 9.38 8.07 -40.86
CA PHE A 260 10.63 8.65 -41.35
C PHE A 260 11.66 7.62 -41.82
N ASP A 261 11.81 6.49 -41.13
CA ASP A 261 12.79 5.44 -41.46
C ASP A 261 12.15 4.18 -42.08
N GLY A 262 10.84 4.05 -41.97
CA GLY A 262 10.03 3.05 -42.70
C GLY A 262 10.11 1.61 -42.19
N THR A 263 10.97 1.28 -41.21
CA THR A 263 11.20 -0.12 -40.80
C THR A 263 10.94 -0.39 -39.31
N GLY A 264 10.97 0.63 -38.45
CA GLY A 264 10.87 0.47 -37.00
C GLY A 264 12.01 -0.34 -36.35
N LYS A 265 12.89 -0.93 -37.16
CA LYS A 265 13.98 -1.79 -36.69
C LYS A 265 15.03 -1.03 -35.88
N HIS A 266 15.23 0.26 -36.20
CA HIS A 266 16.18 1.13 -35.51
C HIS A 266 15.87 1.23 -34.01
N LEU A 267 14.64 1.53 -33.62
CA LEU A 267 14.27 1.66 -32.20
C LEU A 267 14.51 0.37 -31.43
N VAL A 268 14.15 -0.78 -32.01
CA VAL A 268 14.38 -2.09 -31.40
C VAL A 268 15.89 -2.37 -31.27
N THR A 269 16.68 -2.04 -32.31
CA THR A 269 18.12 -2.25 -32.30
C THR A 269 18.78 -1.40 -31.22
N VAL A 270 18.50 -0.08 -31.19
CA VAL A 270 19.06 0.84 -30.20
C VAL A 270 18.67 0.40 -28.79
N SER A 271 17.39 0.05 -28.56
CA SER A 271 16.92 -0.42 -27.24
C SER A 271 17.68 -1.66 -26.77
N ARG A 272 17.83 -2.70 -27.60
CA ARG A 272 18.58 -3.91 -27.24
C ARG A 272 20.09 -3.63 -27.02
N MET A 273 20.67 -2.72 -27.80
CA MET A 273 22.09 -2.29 -27.61
C MET A 273 22.25 -1.52 -26.29
N VAL A 274 21.29 -0.67 -25.93
CA VAL A 274 21.30 0.05 -24.64
C VAL A 274 21.18 -0.93 -23.48
N GLU A 275 20.33 -1.97 -23.58
CA GLU A 275 20.19 -2.99 -22.53
C GLU A 275 21.53 -3.74 -22.32
N GLU A 276 22.20 -4.14 -23.38
CA GLU A 276 23.49 -4.84 -23.35
C GLU A 276 24.61 -3.94 -22.75
N LEU A 277 24.67 -2.67 -23.18
CA LEU A 277 25.61 -1.69 -22.61
C LEU A 277 25.38 -1.46 -21.12
N CYS A 278 24.12 -1.31 -20.68
CA CYS A 278 23.78 -1.18 -19.27
C CYS A 278 24.21 -2.41 -18.46
N GLN A 279 23.97 -3.61 -18.96
CA GLN A 279 24.38 -4.85 -18.27
C GLN A 279 25.90 -4.96 -18.19
N THR A 280 26.60 -4.58 -19.25
CA THR A 280 28.10 -4.56 -19.30
C THR A 280 28.66 -3.54 -18.29
N LEU A 281 27.97 -2.43 -18.05
CA LEU A 281 28.29 -1.44 -17.01
C LEU A 281 27.93 -1.91 -15.58
N GLY A 282 27.37 -3.13 -15.42
CA GLY A 282 27.01 -3.69 -14.12
C GLY A 282 25.64 -3.27 -13.60
N VAL A 283 24.80 -2.67 -14.45
CA VAL A 283 23.41 -2.36 -14.10
C VAL A 283 22.60 -3.65 -14.00
N GLU A 284 21.76 -3.77 -12.98
CA GLU A 284 20.90 -4.93 -12.76
C GLU A 284 19.93 -5.09 -13.94
N LYS A 285 19.65 -6.35 -14.33
CA LYS A 285 18.93 -6.69 -15.56
C LYS A 285 17.58 -5.99 -15.71
N SER A 286 16.77 -5.95 -14.65
CA SER A 286 15.45 -5.29 -14.69
C SER A 286 15.59 -3.79 -14.91
N ARG A 287 16.61 -3.18 -14.32
CA ARG A 287 16.94 -1.77 -14.48
C ARG A 287 17.48 -1.46 -15.86
N ALA A 288 18.34 -2.33 -16.41
CA ALA A 288 18.84 -2.23 -17.76
C ALA A 288 17.71 -2.27 -18.79
N HIS A 289 16.77 -3.21 -18.64
CA HIS A 289 15.58 -3.30 -19.47
C HIS A 289 14.71 -2.05 -19.41
N PHE A 290 14.50 -1.48 -18.20
CA PHE A 290 13.75 -0.25 -18.02
C PHE A 290 14.37 0.95 -18.73
N ILE A 291 15.71 1.11 -18.67
CA ILE A 291 16.45 2.17 -19.38
C ILE A 291 16.35 1.95 -20.90
N ALA A 292 16.50 0.72 -21.35
CA ALA A 292 16.38 0.33 -22.76
C ALA A 292 14.98 0.64 -23.31
N THR A 293 13.92 0.37 -22.54
CA THR A 293 12.54 0.73 -22.90
C THR A 293 12.38 2.25 -23.03
N ALA A 294 12.92 3.02 -22.10
CA ALA A 294 12.87 4.48 -22.16
C ALA A 294 13.64 5.04 -23.37
N SER A 295 14.71 4.37 -23.83
CA SER A 295 15.49 4.81 -25.00
C SER A 295 14.69 4.81 -26.32
N ILE A 296 13.64 4.00 -26.42
CA ILE A 296 12.76 3.96 -27.61
C ILE A 296 12.19 5.34 -27.93
N THR A 297 12.01 6.20 -26.92
CA THR A 297 11.40 7.52 -27.07
C THR A 297 12.39 8.65 -27.41
N HIS A 298 13.68 8.36 -27.63
CA HIS A 298 14.71 9.39 -27.78
C HIS A 298 14.37 10.43 -28.89
N ASP A 299 13.80 9.98 -29.97
CA ASP A 299 13.46 10.75 -31.16
C ASP A 299 11.97 11.17 -31.27
N ILE A 300 11.17 10.99 -30.24
CA ILE A 300 9.74 11.29 -30.26
C ILE A 300 9.44 12.75 -30.66
N GLY A 301 10.35 13.67 -30.39
CA GLY A 301 10.22 15.08 -30.72
C GLY A 301 10.23 15.38 -32.21
N LYS A 302 10.69 14.46 -33.06
CA LYS A 302 10.63 14.58 -34.53
C LYS A 302 9.21 14.77 -35.06
N ILE A 303 8.19 14.39 -34.27
CA ILE A 303 6.77 14.65 -34.62
C ILE A 303 6.46 16.14 -34.81
N ALA A 304 7.20 17.02 -34.15
CA ALA A 304 7.02 18.47 -34.22
C ALA A 304 7.87 19.16 -35.30
N ILE A 305 8.76 18.42 -35.95
CA ILE A 305 9.62 18.95 -37.00
C ILE A 305 8.85 18.99 -38.36
N PRO A 306 8.94 20.08 -39.12
CA PRO A 306 8.32 20.16 -40.45
C PRO A 306 8.77 19.02 -41.35
N GLU A 307 7.82 18.38 -42.04
CA GLU A 307 8.09 17.25 -42.94
C GLU A 307 9.03 17.61 -44.08
N SER A 308 8.99 18.87 -44.53
CA SER A 308 9.90 19.41 -45.57
C SER A 308 11.38 19.43 -45.15
N ILE A 309 11.64 19.52 -43.83
CA ILE A 309 13.00 19.44 -43.28
C ILE A 309 13.38 17.99 -43.04
N LEU A 310 12.46 17.23 -42.47
CA LEU A 310 12.71 15.87 -42.02
C LEU A 310 12.92 14.88 -43.18
N LEU A 311 12.18 15.06 -44.29
CA LEU A 311 12.26 14.23 -45.51
C LEU A 311 13.11 14.87 -46.60
N LYS A 312 13.89 15.93 -46.30
CA LYS A 312 14.69 16.61 -47.27
C LYS A 312 15.81 15.71 -47.83
N GLU A 313 15.87 15.55 -49.15
CA GLU A 313 16.99 14.90 -49.80
C GLU A 313 18.19 15.85 -49.86
N GLY A 314 19.32 15.42 -49.28
CA GLY A 314 20.58 16.17 -49.25
C GLY A 314 20.85 16.87 -47.91
N ASN A 315 21.78 17.83 -47.92
CA ASN A 315 22.24 18.51 -46.70
C ASN A 315 21.18 19.58 -46.28
N LEU A 316 21.01 19.69 -44.97
CA LEU A 316 20.21 20.78 -44.39
C LEU A 316 21.01 22.08 -44.44
N THR A 317 20.30 23.24 -44.59
CA THR A 317 20.92 24.55 -44.35
C THR A 317 21.14 24.74 -42.85
N ASP A 318 21.89 25.78 -42.46
CA ASP A 318 22.13 26.09 -41.06
C ASP A 318 20.82 26.35 -40.28
N GLU A 319 19.85 27.01 -40.90
CA GLU A 319 18.53 27.28 -40.33
C GLU A 319 17.69 25.99 -40.21
N GLU A 320 17.70 25.15 -41.24
CA GLU A 320 17.01 23.84 -41.18
C GLU A 320 17.64 22.91 -40.17
N PHE A 321 18.99 22.94 -40.02
CA PHE A 321 19.69 22.17 -38.99
C PHE A 321 19.33 22.67 -37.58
N ALA A 322 19.26 24.00 -37.41
CA ALA A 322 18.82 24.57 -36.13
C ALA A 322 17.39 24.13 -35.78
N GLU A 323 16.45 24.13 -36.76
CA GLU A 323 15.10 23.63 -36.56
C GLU A 323 15.07 22.12 -36.29
N MET A 324 15.85 21.32 -37.05
CA MET A 324 15.99 19.88 -36.80
C MET A 324 16.45 19.62 -35.37
N SER A 325 17.42 20.40 -34.88
CA SER A 325 17.98 20.23 -33.52
C SER A 325 16.96 20.50 -32.42
N MET A 326 15.86 21.20 -32.73
CA MET A 326 14.79 21.43 -31.76
C MET A 326 14.04 20.16 -31.35
N HIS A 327 14.16 19.04 -32.11
CA HIS A 327 13.46 17.80 -31.72
C HIS A 327 13.83 17.33 -30.32
N VAL A 328 15.05 17.57 -29.83
CA VAL A 328 15.46 17.20 -28.46
C VAL A 328 14.66 17.97 -27.42
N ILE A 329 14.38 19.26 -27.67
CA ILE A 329 13.55 20.10 -26.77
C ILE A 329 12.09 19.71 -26.87
N TYR A 330 11.57 19.48 -28.09
CA TYR A 330 10.19 19.03 -28.29
C TYR A 330 9.95 17.67 -27.66
N GLY A 331 10.89 16.72 -27.80
CA GLY A 331 10.85 15.40 -27.17
C GLY A 331 10.77 15.52 -25.65
N LYS A 332 11.66 16.31 -25.04
CA LYS A 332 11.63 16.59 -23.60
C LYS A 332 10.29 17.16 -23.16
N ASN A 333 9.73 18.12 -23.90
CA ASN A 333 8.48 18.76 -23.55
C ASN A 333 7.30 17.77 -23.64
N ILE A 334 7.24 16.93 -24.67
CA ILE A 334 6.24 15.89 -24.86
C ILE A 334 6.27 14.92 -23.68
N LEU A 335 7.45 14.44 -23.30
CA LEU A 335 7.62 13.47 -22.20
C LEU A 335 7.40 14.09 -20.81
N SER A 336 7.52 15.41 -20.66
CA SER A 336 7.31 16.12 -19.39
C SER A 336 5.85 16.26 -19.00
N VAL A 337 4.90 15.92 -19.87
CA VAL A 337 3.46 15.96 -19.57
C VAL A 337 3.06 14.89 -18.54
N SER A 338 3.80 13.80 -18.50
CA SER A 338 3.58 12.71 -17.56
C SER A 338 4.63 12.72 -16.43
N GLN A 339 4.26 12.13 -15.27
CA GLN A 339 5.14 12.01 -14.11
C GLN A 339 5.57 10.55 -13.93
N GLY A 340 6.72 10.36 -13.33
CA GLY A 340 7.27 9.05 -13.00
C GLY A 340 8.68 8.85 -13.53
N GLU A 341 9.37 7.86 -12.98
CA GLU A 341 10.78 7.61 -13.26
C GLU A 341 11.04 7.34 -14.74
N PHE A 342 10.12 6.64 -15.41
CA PHE A 342 10.22 6.40 -16.85
C PHE A 342 10.32 7.72 -17.63
N PHE A 343 9.39 8.65 -17.39
CA PHE A 343 9.35 9.94 -18.09
C PHE A 343 10.52 10.85 -17.73
N ASP A 344 11.05 10.74 -16.51
CA ASP A 344 12.25 11.47 -16.10
C ASP A 344 13.49 10.98 -16.86
N ILE A 345 13.65 9.68 -17.02
CA ILE A 345 14.76 9.07 -17.79
C ILE A 345 14.57 9.32 -19.28
N ALA A 346 13.40 9.02 -19.83
CA ALA A 346 13.07 9.23 -21.23
C ALA A 346 13.25 10.69 -21.64
N GLY A 347 12.80 11.64 -20.79
CA GLY A 347 12.99 13.05 -21.05
C GLY A 347 14.45 13.52 -21.02
N LYS A 348 15.31 12.93 -20.18
CA LYS A 348 16.76 13.19 -20.20
C LYS A 348 17.39 12.63 -21.46
N ILE A 349 17.04 11.41 -21.84
CA ILE A 349 17.50 10.77 -23.08
C ILE A 349 17.10 11.63 -24.28
N ALA A 350 15.81 11.97 -24.42
CA ALA A 350 15.34 12.78 -25.54
C ALA A 350 16.05 14.14 -25.65
N LEU A 351 16.33 14.77 -24.50
CA LEU A 351 16.98 16.08 -24.47
C LEU A 351 18.48 16.02 -24.83
N GLU A 352 19.18 14.95 -24.43
CA GLU A 352 20.65 14.97 -24.34
C GLU A 352 21.33 13.91 -25.21
N HIS A 353 20.61 13.06 -25.97
CA HIS A 353 21.21 11.97 -26.74
C HIS A 353 22.08 12.46 -27.92
N HIS A 354 22.04 13.73 -28.28
CA HIS A 354 22.92 14.37 -29.25
C HIS A 354 24.01 15.23 -28.61
N GLU A 355 24.21 15.16 -27.31
CA GLU A 355 25.29 15.84 -26.64
C GLU A 355 26.61 15.07 -26.82
N ASN A 356 27.67 15.78 -27.21
CA ASN A 356 29.01 15.25 -27.25
C ASN A 356 29.72 15.45 -25.91
N TYR A 357 30.51 14.50 -25.50
CA TYR A 357 31.17 14.52 -24.20
C TYR A 357 32.07 15.75 -23.97
N ASP A 358 32.64 16.33 -25.07
CA ASP A 358 33.46 17.55 -25.06
C ASP A 358 32.66 18.86 -25.02
N GLY A 359 31.31 18.79 -25.14
CA GLY A 359 30.39 19.94 -25.15
C GLY A 359 30.14 20.53 -26.54
N THR A 360 30.46 19.83 -27.60
CA THR A 360 30.18 20.27 -29.01
C THR A 360 28.82 19.79 -29.50
N GLY A 361 27.95 19.24 -28.63
CA GLY A 361 26.60 18.81 -28.92
C GLY A 361 25.60 19.97 -29.07
N TYR A 362 24.30 19.64 -29.17
CA TYR A 362 23.23 20.62 -29.48
C TYR A 362 22.99 21.65 -28.38
N LEU A 363 23.12 21.27 -27.12
CA LEU A 363 22.88 22.14 -25.97
C LEU A 363 24.18 22.62 -25.30
N GLY A 364 25.34 22.04 -25.68
CA GLY A 364 26.62 22.39 -25.14
C GLY A 364 26.93 21.84 -23.76
N LYS A 365 26.20 20.82 -23.30
CA LYS A 365 26.48 20.10 -22.05
C LYS A 365 27.78 19.30 -22.20
N LYS A 366 28.52 19.16 -21.09
CA LYS A 366 29.85 18.58 -21.11
C LYS A 366 30.10 17.57 -20.02
N GLY A 367 30.70 16.44 -20.38
CA GLY A 367 31.11 15.43 -19.41
C GLY A 367 29.94 14.91 -18.55
N GLU A 368 30.09 15.06 -17.24
CA GLU A 368 29.09 14.59 -16.27
C GLU A 368 27.80 15.45 -16.21
N GLU A 369 27.73 16.59 -16.88
CA GLU A 369 26.51 17.36 -17.05
C GLU A 369 25.49 16.62 -17.94
N ILE A 370 25.98 15.71 -18.78
CA ILE A 370 25.16 14.85 -19.64
C ILE A 370 24.71 13.65 -18.85
N SER A 371 23.43 13.38 -18.86
CA SER A 371 22.87 12.19 -18.19
C SER A 371 23.53 10.92 -18.67
N ILE A 372 23.91 10.03 -17.75
CA ILE A 372 24.48 8.71 -18.09
C ILE A 372 23.60 7.93 -19.08
N TYR A 373 22.27 8.05 -18.95
CA TYR A 373 21.31 7.40 -19.83
C TYR A 373 21.45 7.91 -21.27
N ALA A 374 21.60 9.23 -21.45
CA ALA A 374 21.78 9.84 -22.76
C ALA A 374 23.14 9.48 -23.36
N GLN A 375 24.21 9.41 -22.56
CA GLN A 375 25.53 9.00 -23.01
C GLN A 375 25.52 7.55 -23.54
N ILE A 376 24.81 6.63 -22.88
CA ILE A 376 24.66 5.24 -23.33
C ILE A 376 23.88 5.19 -24.65
N VAL A 377 22.75 5.91 -24.72
CA VAL A 377 21.91 5.96 -25.94
C VAL A 377 22.69 6.59 -27.10
N HIS A 378 23.47 7.63 -26.86
CA HIS A 378 24.28 8.27 -27.89
C HIS A 378 25.25 7.28 -28.58
N VAL A 379 25.93 6.43 -27.81
CA VAL A 379 26.83 5.41 -28.38
C VAL A 379 26.06 4.38 -29.20
N ALA A 380 24.92 3.89 -28.65
CA ALA A 380 24.09 2.90 -29.32
C ALA A 380 23.49 3.43 -30.63
N ASP A 381 22.92 4.65 -30.60
CA ASP A 381 22.30 5.31 -31.75
C ASP A 381 23.31 5.56 -32.86
N VAL A 382 24.45 6.17 -32.53
CA VAL A 382 25.53 6.41 -33.52
C VAL A 382 26.06 5.10 -34.09
N PHE A 383 26.26 4.07 -33.28
CA PHE A 383 26.74 2.77 -33.74
C PHE A 383 25.75 2.11 -34.71
N ASP A 384 24.45 2.09 -34.35
CA ASP A 384 23.41 1.59 -35.25
C ASP A 384 23.33 2.40 -36.55
N ALA A 385 23.39 3.73 -36.45
CA ALA A 385 23.36 4.61 -37.62
C ALA A 385 24.55 4.40 -38.59
N LEU A 386 25.76 4.09 -38.08
CA LEU A 386 26.94 3.77 -38.90
C LEU A 386 26.78 2.43 -39.62
N LEU A 387 26.20 1.44 -38.98
CA LEU A 387 25.97 0.12 -39.55
C LEU A 387 24.76 0.05 -40.50
N SER A 388 23.85 1.00 -40.41
CA SER A 388 22.61 1.03 -41.21
C SER A 388 22.87 1.62 -42.59
N LYS A 389 22.29 1.01 -43.63
CA LYS A 389 22.25 1.59 -44.96
C LYS A 389 21.16 2.66 -45.04
N ARG A 390 21.50 3.91 -45.42
CA ARG A 390 20.56 5.01 -45.63
C ARG A 390 20.48 5.35 -47.14
N SER A 391 19.41 6.01 -47.55
CA SER A 391 19.13 6.34 -48.96
C SER A 391 20.30 7.06 -49.66
N TYR A 392 21.14 7.74 -48.91
CA TYR A 392 22.24 8.58 -49.40
C TYR A 392 23.64 8.13 -48.95
N LYS A 393 23.75 7.00 -48.19
CA LYS A 393 25.03 6.53 -47.64
C LYS A 393 25.02 5.01 -47.48
N ASP A 394 26.05 4.36 -48.01
CA ASP A 394 26.28 2.92 -47.73
C ASP A 394 26.68 2.70 -46.28
N SER A 395 26.31 1.54 -45.74
CA SER A 395 26.75 1.12 -44.38
C SER A 395 28.27 1.03 -44.25
N TRP A 396 28.80 1.41 -43.13
CA TRP A 396 30.20 1.24 -42.82
C TRP A 396 30.54 -0.24 -42.54
N SER A 397 31.81 -0.59 -42.69
CA SER A 397 32.24 -1.89 -42.16
C SER A 397 32.16 -1.89 -40.63
N VAL A 398 31.92 -3.06 -40.05
CA VAL A 398 31.90 -3.22 -38.57
C VAL A 398 33.24 -2.70 -37.98
N ALA A 399 34.35 -2.97 -38.61
CA ALA A 399 35.66 -2.54 -38.13
C ALA A 399 35.81 -1.01 -38.11
N ASP A 400 35.32 -0.32 -39.14
CA ASP A 400 35.36 1.13 -39.21
C ASP A 400 34.40 1.79 -38.21
N ALA A 401 33.21 1.22 -38.03
CA ALA A 401 32.25 1.71 -37.06
C ALA A 401 32.75 1.55 -35.62
N VAL A 402 33.32 0.40 -35.27
CA VAL A 402 33.95 0.17 -33.97
C VAL A 402 35.12 1.14 -33.75
N LYS A 403 35.97 1.30 -34.76
CA LYS A 403 37.10 2.25 -34.68
C LYS A 403 36.60 3.67 -34.42
N TYR A 404 35.54 4.13 -35.10
CA TYR A 404 34.97 5.47 -34.92
C TYR A 404 34.50 5.71 -33.49
N ILE A 405 33.78 4.75 -32.91
CA ILE A 405 33.34 4.86 -31.52
C ILE A 405 34.52 4.93 -30.55
N CYS A 406 35.53 4.05 -30.74
CA CYS A 406 36.70 4.02 -29.87
C CYS A 406 37.54 5.30 -29.98
N ASP A 407 37.79 5.80 -31.21
CA ASP A 407 38.56 7.04 -31.46
C ASP A 407 37.84 8.28 -30.92
N GLY A 408 36.49 8.23 -30.77
CA GLY A 408 35.65 9.30 -30.21
C GLY A 408 35.64 9.39 -28.67
N ALA A 409 36.38 8.51 -27.98
CA ALA A 409 36.43 8.53 -26.50
C ALA A 409 36.99 9.86 -25.96
N GLY A 410 36.26 10.46 -25.00
CA GLY A 410 36.62 11.75 -24.39
C GLY A 410 36.33 12.99 -25.26
N GLN A 411 35.86 12.80 -26.51
CA GLN A 411 35.38 13.87 -27.41
C GLN A 411 33.88 13.72 -27.66
N LEU A 412 33.50 12.75 -28.47
CA LEU A 412 32.09 12.48 -28.78
C LEU A 412 31.41 11.68 -27.66
N PHE A 413 32.11 10.69 -27.11
CA PHE A 413 31.58 9.71 -26.21
C PHE A 413 32.33 9.69 -24.88
N SER A 414 31.60 9.31 -23.81
CA SER A 414 32.17 9.07 -22.49
C SER A 414 33.22 7.94 -22.55
N PRO A 415 34.43 8.12 -21.99
CA PRO A 415 35.44 7.07 -21.93
C PRO A 415 34.94 5.78 -21.25
N ASP A 416 34.11 5.91 -20.20
CA ASP A 416 33.57 4.77 -19.47
C ASP A 416 32.57 3.97 -20.33
N ILE A 417 31.73 4.67 -21.11
CA ILE A 417 30.77 4.02 -22.01
C ILE A 417 31.52 3.37 -23.19
N VAL A 418 32.57 4.01 -23.72
CA VAL A 418 33.39 3.42 -24.77
C VAL A 418 34.09 2.16 -24.25
N SER A 419 34.58 2.16 -23.01
CA SER A 419 35.18 0.97 -22.41
C SER A 419 34.18 -0.19 -22.29
N ALA A 420 32.97 0.09 -21.90
CA ALA A 420 31.88 -0.91 -21.87
C ALA A 420 31.55 -1.39 -23.30
N PHE A 421 31.45 -0.47 -24.27
CA PHE A 421 31.21 -0.79 -25.67
C PHE A 421 32.27 -1.74 -26.23
N GLU A 422 33.56 -1.50 -25.94
CA GLU A 422 34.64 -2.40 -26.37
C GLU A 422 34.50 -3.82 -25.84
N LEU A 423 33.98 -3.97 -24.62
CA LEU A 423 33.74 -5.28 -23.99
C LEU A 423 32.58 -6.05 -24.64
N CYS A 424 31.52 -5.36 -25.08
CA CYS A 424 30.33 -6.00 -25.62
C CYS A 424 30.11 -5.79 -27.13
N LYS A 425 31.03 -5.18 -27.86
CA LYS A 425 30.90 -4.84 -29.31
C LYS A 425 30.43 -6.01 -30.17
N ASP A 426 30.97 -7.21 -29.94
CA ASP A 426 30.59 -8.40 -30.72
C ASP A 426 29.14 -8.80 -30.48
N SER A 427 28.64 -8.62 -29.23
CA SER A 427 27.24 -8.81 -28.86
C SER A 427 26.34 -7.77 -29.56
N LEU A 428 26.77 -6.49 -29.59
CA LEU A 428 26.03 -5.42 -30.27
C LEU A 428 25.94 -5.65 -31.80
N VAL A 429 26.99 -6.13 -32.41
CA VAL A 429 27.00 -6.50 -33.85
C VAL A 429 26.02 -7.66 -34.10
N LYS A 430 26.01 -8.66 -33.22
CA LYS A 430 25.08 -9.80 -33.30
C LYS A 430 23.65 -9.35 -33.17
N ILE A 431 23.33 -8.47 -32.22
CA ILE A 431 22.00 -7.85 -32.06
C ILE A 431 21.54 -7.21 -33.38
N LYS A 432 22.39 -6.40 -34.01
CA LYS A 432 22.08 -5.76 -35.29
C LYS A 432 21.76 -6.78 -36.38
N GLN A 433 22.59 -7.80 -36.52
CA GLN A 433 22.41 -8.85 -37.53
C GLN A 433 21.15 -9.68 -37.33
N GLU A 434 20.80 -10.01 -36.08
CA GLU A 434 19.57 -10.75 -35.74
C GLU A 434 18.34 -9.96 -36.18
N ILE A 435 18.27 -8.67 -35.86
CA ILE A 435 17.12 -7.81 -36.18
C ILE A 435 17.03 -7.57 -37.69
N GLU A 436 18.16 -7.38 -38.40
CA GLU A 436 18.16 -7.20 -39.85
C GLU A 436 17.76 -8.47 -40.60
N SER A 437 18.15 -9.64 -40.12
CA SER A 437 17.82 -10.92 -40.76
C SER A 437 16.36 -11.35 -40.53
N GLY A 438 15.58 -10.61 -39.73
CA GLY A 438 14.20 -10.95 -39.43
C GLY A 438 14.08 -12.16 -38.50
N GLY A 439 15.07 -12.36 -37.61
CA GLY A 439 15.01 -13.38 -36.58
C GLY A 439 13.72 -13.23 -35.78
N ASN A 440 12.88 -14.24 -35.84
CA ASN A 440 11.61 -14.31 -35.15
C ASN A 440 11.83 -14.12 -33.66
N GLU A 441 11.14 -13.12 -33.10
CA GLU A 441 10.86 -13.09 -31.68
C GLU A 441 9.98 -14.31 -31.36
N GLU A 442 10.52 -15.30 -30.62
CA GLU A 442 9.74 -16.25 -29.83
C GLU A 442 9.45 -15.68 -28.44
#